data_b318b6940ed441b281b5772d9dd899b9
#
_entry.id   b318b6940ed441b281b5772d9dd899b9
#
_cell.length_a   1.000
_cell.length_b   1.000
_cell.length_c   1.000
_cell.angle_alpha   90.00
_cell.angle_beta   90.00
_cell.angle_gamma   90.00
#
_symmetry.space_group_name_H-M   'P 1'
#
loop_
_entity.id
_entity.type
_entity.pdbx_description
1 polymer ?
#
loop_
_entity_poly.entity_id
_entity_poly.type
_entity_poly.pdbx_seq_one_letter_code
_entity_poly.pdbx_strand_id
1 'polypeptide(L)'
;MTIANIGGGSQIGDGNLNEVVLAAIPAPLTATGDATLSVAQLTGGILLGSPGSSAAAYTLPTAALLDAALGNAKIGSAFDLNVVNVNGSGSGVITMTTATGWTLVGLMTVAATAGTAQVFRARKTGDATWVLYRYG
;
A
#
# COMPACT_ATOMS: atom_id res chain seq x y z
N MET A 1 26.02 -0.22 32.05
CA MET A 1 24.77 0.38 32.44
C MET A 1 23.75 0.19 31.34
N THR A 2 22.59 -0.14 31.69
CA THR A 2 21.52 -0.25 30.72
C THR A 2 20.86 1.10 30.57
N ILE A 3 20.79 1.53 29.35
CA ILE A 3 20.02 2.73 29.03
C ILE A 3 18.56 2.38 29.13
N ALA A 4 17.85 3.15 29.91
CA ALA A 4 16.43 2.98 30.00
C ALA A 4 15.82 3.07 28.62
N ASN A 5 14.83 2.27 28.41
CA ASN A 5 14.12 2.21 27.18
C ASN A 5 13.26 3.46 27.02
N ILE A 6 13.81 4.44 26.41
CA ILE A 6 13.21 5.75 26.33
C ILE A 6 12.47 5.85 25.01
N GLY A 7 11.23 6.26 25.08
CA GLY A 7 10.47 6.59 23.89
C GLY A 7 10.11 5.41 23.00
N GLY A 8 9.80 4.29 23.60
CA GLY A 8 9.22 3.19 22.84
C GLY A 8 10.18 2.17 22.31
N GLY A 9 11.28 2.00 22.94
CA GLY A 9 12.04 0.81 22.73
C GLY A 9 13.23 0.91 21.81
N SER A 10 13.51 2.04 21.29
CA SER A 10 14.77 2.22 20.60
C SER A 10 15.86 2.45 21.61
N GLN A 11 16.86 1.64 21.57
CA GLN A 11 18.03 1.83 22.40
C GLN A 11 19.19 2.33 21.57
N ILE A 12 19.86 3.31 22.11
CA ILE A 12 21.01 3.90 21.47
C ILE A 12 22.18 3.76 22.43
N GLY A 13 23.30 3.37 21.93
CA GLY A 13 24.48 3.09 22.72
C GLY A 13 24.60 1.58 22.97
N ASP A 14 25.59 1.18 23.71
CA ASP A 14 25.85 -0.23 24.04
C ASP A 14 25.78 -1.18 22.84
N GLY A 15 26.20 -0.72 21.67
CA GLY A 15 26.22 -1.54 20.48
C GLY A 15 24.91 -1.63 19.71
N ASN A 16 23.87 -0.95 20.15
CA ASN A 16 22.56 -1.04 19.50
C ASN A 16 22.51 -0.43 18.11
N LEU A 17 23.52 0.28 17.71
CA LEU A 17 23.60 0.86 16.37
C LEU A 17 23.60 -0.20 15.27
N ASN A 18 23.98 -1.42 15.60
CA ASN A 18 24.03 -2.53 14.66
C ASN A 18 22.80 -3.42 14.71
N GLU A 19 21.85 -3.11 15.56
CA GLU A 19 20.63 -3.91 15.67
C GLU A 19 19.64 -3.56 14.57
N VAL A 20 18.92 -4.58 14.13
CA VAL A 20 17.84 -4.40 13.17
C VAL A 20 16.66 -3.76 13.88
N VAL A 21 16.18 -2.67 13.31
CA VAL A 21 14.95 -2.05 13.78
C VAL A 21 13.78 -2.81 13.19
N LEU A 22 12.96 -3.41 14.03
CA LEU A 22 11.82 -4.20 13.61
C LEU A 22 10.54 -3.43 13.85
N ALA A 23 9.64 -3.50 12.89
CA ALA A 23 8.30 -2.97 13.02
C ALA A 23 7.30 -4.10 12.83
N ALA A 24 6.21 -4.07 13.57
CA ALA A 24 5.11 -4.99 13.36
C ALA A 24 4.22 -4.46 12.23
N ILE A 25 4.01 -5.26 11.21
CA ILE A 25 3.12 -4.95 10.10
C ILE A 25 2.10 -6.06 9.95
N PRO A 26 0.89 -5.77 9.46
CA PRO A 26 -0.10 -6.82 9.25
C PRO A 26 0.33 -7.79 8.16
N ALA A 27 -0.21 -9.00 8.20
CA ALA A 27 -0.02 -9.94 7.12
C ALA A 27 -0.58 -9.36 5.82
N PRO A 28 0.06 -9.61 4.67
CA PRO A 28 -0.46 -9.15 3.40
C PRO A 28 -1.87 -9.68 3.14
N LEU A 29 -2.73 -8.81 2.65
CA LEU A 29 -4.06 -9.19 2.21
C LEU A 29 -4.04 -9.53 0.72
N THR A 30 -5.09 -10.20 0.26
CA THR A 30 -5.18 -10.67 -1.12
C THR A 30 -6.38 -10.04 -1.82
N ALA A 31 -6.29 -9.97 -3.15
CA ALA A 31 -7.40 -9.61 -4.02
C ALA A 31 -7.39 -10.53 -5.24
N THR A 32 -8.57 -10.99 -5.65
CA THR A 32 -8.72 -11.91 -6.80
C THR A 32 -9.73 -11.34 -7.77
N GLY A 33 -9.43 -11.44 -9.06
CA GLY A 33 -10.30 -10.91 -10.10
C GLY A 33 -10.52 -9.41 -9.94
N ASP A 34 -11.56 -8.88 -10.55
CA ASP A 34 -11.96 -7.50 -10.34
C ASP A 34 -12.44 -7.31 -8.90
N ALA A 35 -11.93 -6.29 -8.25
CA ALA A 35 -12.26 -6.05 -6.86
C ALA A 35 -12.28 -4.56 -6.54
N THR A 36 -13.12 -4.19 -5.59
CA THR A 36 -13.01 -2.90 -4.92
C THR A 36 -12.21 -3.12 -3.64
N LEU A 37 -11.08 -2.47 -3.53
CA LEU A 37 -10.19 -2.65 -2.39
C LEU A 37 -10.80 -2.06 -1.13
N SER A 38 -10.61 -2.75 -0.02
CA SER A 38 -10.90 -2.18 1.29
C SER A 38 -9.78 -1.23 1.72
N VAL A 39 -10.06 -0.40 2.69
CA VAL A 39 -9.02 0.45 3.29
C VAL A 39 -7.88 -0.41 3.86
N ALA A 40 -8.21 -1.52 4.50
CA ALA A 40 -7.20 -2.43 5.06
C ALA A 40 -6.28 -3.01 3.97
N GLN A 41 -6.84 -3.38 2.81
CA GLN A 41 -6.03 -3.85 1.68
C GLN A 41 -5.12 -2.75 1.15
N LEU A 42 -5.61 -1.52 1.11
CA LEU A 42 -4.85 -0.39 0.61
C LEU A 42 -3.71 0.02 1.57
N THR A 43 -3.97 0.01 2.85
CA THR A 43 -3.04 0.54 3.86
C THR A 43 -2.12 -0.52 4.48
N GLY A 44 -2.25 -1.76 4.09
CA GLY A 44 -1.47 -2.85 4.66
C GLY A 44 -0.01 -2.91 4.21
N GLY A 45 0.38 -2.11 3.25
CA GLY A 45 1.75 -2.05 2.72
C GLY A 45 2.02 -3.00 1.58
N ILE A 46 1.50 -4.22 1.62
CA ILE A 46 1.64 -5.20 0.55
C ILE A 46 0.27 -5.78 0.23
N LEU A 47 -0.09 -5.75 -1.03
CA LEU A 47 -1.29 -6.40 -1.55
C LEU A 47 -0.88 -7.49 -2.52
N LEU A 48 -1.34 -8.71 -2.29
CA LEU A 48 -1.09 -9.84 -3.17
C LEU A 48 -2.27 -9.97 -4.13
N GLY A 49 -2.04 -9.68 -5.40
CA GLY A 49 -3.07 -9.72 -6.41
C GLY A 49 -2.99 -10.99 -7.25
N SER A 50 -4.11 -11.65 -7.43
CA SER A 50 -4.22 -12.84 -8.28
C SER A 50 -5.34 -12.63 -9.30
N PRO A 51 -5.05 -11.95 -10.43
CA PRO A 51 -6.08 -11.65 -11.41
C PRO A 51 -6.53 -12.84 -12.23
N GLY A 52 -5.76 -13.91 -12.25
CA GLY A 52 -6.04 -15.05 -13.10
C GLY A 52 -5.56 -14.84 -14.53
N SER A 53 -6.26 -15.41 -15.49
CA SER A 53 -5.89 -15.31 -16.91
C SER A 53 -6.39 -14.05 -17.60
N SER A 54 -7.24 -13.29 -16.96
CA SER A 54 -7.82 -12.06 -17.50
C SER A 54 -7.34 -10.85 -16.71
N ALA A 55 -7.29 -9.71 -17.36
CA ALA A 55 -6.98 -8.47 -16.68
C ALA A 55 -7.98 -8.20 -15.54
N ALA A 56 -7.49 -7.65 -14.44
CA ALA A 56 -8.31 -7.30 -13.29
C ALA A 56 -8.17 -5.82 -12.97
N ALA A 57 -9.29 -5.21 -12.64
CA ALA A 57 -9.33 -3.85 -12.16
C ALA A 57 -9.48 -3.85 -10.64
N TYR A 58 -8.53 -3.22 -9.96
CA TYR A 58 -8.59 -3.03 -8.52
C TYR A 58 -8.99 -1.59 -8.24
N THR A 59 -10.25 -1.40 -7.90
CA THR A 59 -10.80 -0.08 -7.64
C THR A 59 -10.46 0.36 -6.23
N LEU A 60 -9.95 1.56 -6.10
CA LEU A 60 -9.62 2.13 -4.79
C LEU A 60 -10.89 2.34 -3.96
N PRO A 61 -10.80 2.26 -2.63
CA PRO A 61 -11.88 2.76 -1.79
C PRO A 61 -12.01 4.27 -1.99
N THR A 62 -13.19 4.82 -1.78
CA THR A 62 -13.36 6.27 -1.90
C THR A 62 -12.41 7.00 -0.94
N ALA A 63 -11.98 8.18 -1.32
CA ALA A 63 -11.10 8.98 -0.46
C ALA A 63 -11.78 9.33 0.87
N ALA A 64 -13.09 9.47 0.88
CA ALA A 64 -13.84 9.70 2.11
C ALA A 64 -13.76 8.52 3.08
N LEU A 65 -13.84 7.28 2.58
CA LEU A 65 -13.65 6.09 3.42
C LEU A 65 -12.24 6.01 3.97
N LEU A 66 -11.25 6.37 3.17
CA LEU A 66 -9.87 6.39 3.61
C LEU A 66 -9.66 7.44 4.71
N ASP A 67 -10.20 8.64 4.55
CA ASP A 67 -10.14 9.67 5.59
C ASP A 67 -10.81 9.24 6.88
N ALA A 68 -11.95 8.58 6.79
CA ALA A 68 -12.65 8.08 7.97
C ALA A 68 -11.83 7.05 8.73
N ALA A 69 -11.10 6.20 8.02
CA ALA A 69 -10.25 5.18 8.63
C ALA A 69 -8.92 5.75 9.16
N LEU A 70 -8.39 6.78 8.51
CA LEU A 70 -7.14 7.44 8.88
C LEU A 70 -7.42 8.83 9.46
N GLY A 71 -8.16 8.88 10.55
CA GLY A 71 -8.66 10.11 11.13
C GLY A 71 -7.59 11.10 11.57
N ASN A 72 -6.34 10.65 11.72
CA ASN A 72 -5.21 11.52 12.06
C ASN A 72 -4.40 11.99 10.85
N ALA A 73 -4.81 11.62 9.64
CA ALA A 73 -4.12 12.04 8.45
C ALA A 73 -4.34 13.52 8.19
N LYS A 74 -3.27 14.20 7.83
CA LYS A 74 -3.25 15.63 7.48
C LYS A 74 -2.86 15.78 6.03
N ILE A 75 -3.08 16.95 5.47
CA ILE A 75 -2.59 17.27 4.13
C ILE A 75 -1.09 17.02 4.10
N GLY A 76 -0.65 16.22 3.13
CA GLY A 76 0.74 15.79 3.00
C GLY A 76 1.03 14.44 3.64
N SER A 77 0.14 13.89 4.45
CA SER A 77 0.29 12.51 4.95
C SER A 77 0.30 11.54 3.78
N ALA A 78 1.20 10.58 3.85
CA ALA A 78 1.40 9.63 2.75
C ALA A 78 1.70 8.23 3.29
N PHE A 79 1.37 7.23 2.48
CA PHE A 79 1.76 5.85 2.73
C PHE A 79 2.04 5.16 1.39
N ASP A 80 2.78 4.06 1.48
CA ASP A 80 3.14 3.29 0.30
C ASP A 80 2.37 1.98 0.25
N LEU A 81 2.05 1.57 -0.96
CA LEU A 81 1.44 0.28 -1.24
C LEU A 81 2.24 -0.42 -2.32
N ASN A 82 2.68 -1.63 -2.03
CA ASN A 82 3.30 -2.50 -3.02
C ASN A 82 2.28 -3.55 -3.45
N VAL A 83 1.94 -3.56 -4.73
CA VAL A 83 1.03 -4.55 -5.30
C VAL A 83 1.86 -5.58 -6.04
N VAL A 84 1.76 -6.83 -5.60
CA VAL A 84 2.48 -7.95 -6.20
C VAL A 84 1.50 -8.79 -6.99
N ASN A 85 1.82 -9.03 -8.26
CA ASN A 85 1.05 -9.96 -9.08
C ASN A 85 1.54 -11.37 -8.82
N VAL A 86 0.75 -12.16 -8.10
CA VAL A 86 1.12 -13.55 -7.76
C VAL A 86 0.49 -14.56 -8.71
N ASN A 87 0.00 -14.12 -9.84
CA ASN A 87 -0.65 -14.98 -10.81
C ASN A 87 0.39 -15.83 -11.53
N GLY A 88 0.49 -17.09 -11.14
CA GLY A 88 1.60 -17.96 -11.53
C GLY A 88 1.64 -18.35 -13.00
N SER A 89 0.54 -18.31 -13.72
CA SER A 89 0.48 -18.84 -15.11
C SER A 89 -0.38 -18.01 -16.02
N GLY A 90 -0.91 -16.93 -15.55
CA GLY A 90 -1.88 -16.15 -16.30
C GLY A 90 -1.26 -14.99 -17.06
N SER A 91 -2.07 -14.35 -17.85
CA SER A 91 -1.75 -13.13 -18.55
C SER A 91 -2.49 -11.92 -17.99
N GLY A 92 -3.05 -12.06 -16.80
CA GLY A 92 -3.83 -11.01 -16.18
C GLY A 92 -2.98 -9.85 -15.67
N VAL A 93 -3.18 -8.69 -16.25
CA VAL A 93 -2.60 -7.44 -15.78
C VAL A 93 -3.50 -6.86 -14.70
N ILE A 94 -2.92 -6.38 -13.62
CA ILE A 94 -3.65 -5.64 -12.59
C ILE A 94 -3.61 -4.16 -12.96
N THR A 95 -4.76 -3.50 -12.92
CA THR A 95 -4.86 -2.05 -13.10
C THR A 95 -5.52 -1.43 -11.88
N MET A 96 -4.82 -0.49 -11.26
CA MET A 96 -5.42 0.31 -10.20
C MET A 96 -6.37 1.32 -10.81
N THR A 97 -7.62 1.32 -10.37
CA THR A 97 -8.64 2.21 -10.90
C THR A 97 -9.13 3.18 -9.84
N THR A 98 -9.54 4.34 -10.31
CA THR A 98 -9.91 5.45 -9.45
C THR A 98 -11.25 5.23 -8.76
N ALA A 99 -11.47 5.99 -7.71
CA ALA A 99 -12.76 6.16 -7.05
C ALA A 99 -12.94 7.64 -6.71
N THR A 100 -14.10 8.00 -6.17
CA THR A 100 -14.39 9.39 -5.82
C THR A 100 -13.33 9.95 -4.87
N GLY A 101 -12.80 11.10 -5.24
CA GLY A 101 -11.81 11.82 -4.45
C GLY A 101 -10.36 11.47 -4.77
N TRP A 102 -10.11 10.54 -5.67
CA TRP A 102 -8.75 10.17 -6.07
C TRP A 102 -8.35 10.77 -7.39
N THR A 103 -7.07 11.10 -7.49
CA THR A 103 -6.37 11.40 -8.75
C THR A 103 -5.25 10.38 -8.90
N LEU A 104 -5.09 9.84 -10.10
CA LEU A 104 -4.06 8.84 -10.39
C LEU A 104 -2.98 9.49 -11.25
N VAL A 105 -1.73 9.33 -10.85
CA VAL A 105 -0.57 9.88 -11.56
C VAL A 105 0.40 8.76 -11.91
N GLY A 106 0.66 8.60 -13.19
CA GLY A 106 1.53 7.56 -13.72
C GLY A 106 0.75 6.36 -14.25
N LEU A 107 1.47 5.38 -14.74
CA LEU A 107 0.88 4.15 -15.26
C LEU A 107 0.43 3.26 -14.11
N MET A 108 -0.85 2.95 -14.04
CA MET A 108 -1.45 2.25 -12.90
C MET A 108 -1.50 0.73 -13.06
N THR A 109 -0.61 0.16 -13.83
CA THR A 109 -0.63 -1.28 -14.12
C THR A 109 0.49 -2.02 -13.42
N VAL A 110 0.19 -3.27 -13.02
CA VAL A 110 1.17 -4.26 -12.58
C VAL A 110 1.19 -5.34 -13.65
N ALA A 111 2.35 -5.60 -14.22
CA ALA A 111 2.48 -6.50 -15.35
C ALA A 111 2.01 -7.92 -15.02
N ALA A 112 1.64 -8.67 -16.06
CA ALA A 112 1.04 -9.99 -15.92
C ALA A 112 2.02 -11.07 -15.45
N THR A 113 3.32 -10.86 -15.56
CA THR A 113 4.30 -11.85 -15.16
C THR A 113 4.24 -12.10 -13.67
N ALA A 114 4.21 -13.36 -13.26
CA ALA A 114 4.18 -13.74 -11.85
C ALA A 114 5.37 -13.16 -11.10
N GLY A 115 5.11 -12.64 -9.92
CA GLY A 115 6.10 -12.01 -9.08
C GLY A 115 6.41 -10.56 -9.44
N THR A 116 5.81 -10.02 -10.49
CA THR A 116 5.95 -8.59 -10.81
C THR A 116 5.27 -7.75 -9.75
N ALA A 117 5.92 -6.71 -9.31
CA ALA A 117 5.40 -5.82 -8.30
C ALA A 117 5.55 -4.37 -8.73
N GLN A 118 4.66 -3.54 -8.22
CA GLN A 118 4.70 -2.12 -8.45
C GLN A 118 4.43 -1.37 -7.17
N VAL A 119 5.21 -0.35 -6.89
CA VAL A 119 5.05 0.49 -5.70
C VAL A 119 4.24 1.72 -6.07
N PHE A 120 3.24 1.99 -5.24
CA PHE A 120 2.42 3.19 -5.34
C PHE A 120 2.52 3.98 -4.04
N ARG A 121 2.44 5.28 -4.15
CA ARG A 121 2.39 6.16 -2.99
C ARG A 121 1.09 6.94 -3.01
N ALA A 122 0.34 6.87 -1.92
CA ALA A 122 -0.85 7.66 -1.72
C ALA A 122 -0.52 8.86 -0.84
N ARG A 123 -0.96 10.04 -1.25
CA ARG A 123 -0.74 11.27 -0.50
C ARG A 123 -2.05 12.05 -0.38
N LYS A 124 -2.36 12.48 0.83
CA LYS A 124 -3.54 13.31 1.08
C LYS A 124 -3.30 14.73 0.61
N THR A 125 -4.24 15.26 -0.15
CA THR A 125 -4.14 16.62 -0.70
C THR A 125 -5.20 17.57 -0.17
N GLY A 126 -6.24 17.06 0.45
CA GLY A 126 -7.32 17.86 1.02
C GLY A 126 -8.36 16.96 1.68
N ASP A 127 -9.47 17.52 2.09
CA ASP A 127 -10.56 16.75 2.67
C ASP A 127 -11.13 15.80 1.61
N ALA A 128 -11.18 14.53 1.96
CA ALA A 128 -11.65 13.47 1.08
C ALA A 128 -11.01 13.53 -0.33
N THR A 129 -9.76 13.94 -0.39
CA THR A 129 -8.99 13.99 -1.65
C THR A 129 -7.58 13.46 -1.44
N TRP A 130 -7.23 12.51 -2.29
CA TRP A 130 -5.95 11.82 -2.28
C TRP A 130 -5.43 11.68 -3.71
N VAL A 131 -4.13 11.54 -3.83
CA VAL A 131 -3.46 11.27 -5.10
C VAL A 131 -2.68 9.98 -4.94
N LEU A 132 -2.78 9.10 -5.93
CA LEU A 132 -1.98 7.89 -6.01
C LEU A 132 -0.94 8.08 -7.10
N TYR A 133 0.32 7.98 -6.70
CA TYR A 133 1.46 8.07 -7.62
C TYR A 133 2.03 6.67 -7.84
N ARG A 134 2.36 6.36 -9.07
CA ARG A 134 3.25 5.25 -9.34
C ARG A 134 4.68 5.73 -9.20
N TYR A 135 5.47 5.05 -8.40
CA TYR A 135 6.90 5.30 -8.37
C TYR A 135 7.67 3.98 -8.17
N GLY A 136 8.81 3.90 -8.77
CA GLY A 136 9.60 2.67 -8.69
C GLY A 136 9.39 1.70 -9.82
#